data_1b847364a5daf2607af78c69d1d807cd
#
_entry.id   1b847364a5daf2607af78c69d1d807cd
#
_cell.length_a   1.000
_cell.length_b   1.000
_cell.length_c   1.000
_cell.angle_alpha   90.00
_cell.angle_beta   90.00
_cell.angle_gamma   90.00
#
_symmetry.space_group_name_H-M   'P 1'
#
loop_
_entity.id
_entity.type
_entity.pdbx_description
1 polymer ?
#
loop_
_entity_poly.entity_id
_entity_poly.type
_entity_poly.pdbx_seq_one_letter_code
_entity_poly.pdbx_strand_id
1 'polypeptide(L)'
;MKRFIYGLLALSLLVLSGCSINEDSSSNDSSPLPQVDVGEDHSSSIVETESKAKKLLHGMTLEEKIGQLFIIRPDDLELNLTSEQINDSTNDGAVELDTNMQETLKKYPIGGVALFGKNILNPTQLTTFISDMQKQSTIPLFVSIDEEGGIVSRIAKSPNFDVPKFESMQKIGETKNVAKAKDVGFTIGSYLKSYGVNLDFAPVADINTNPKNIVIGNRSFGNDPDLVSKMVFAEISGLHEAGIMSCVKHFPGHGDTKGDTHTGEVSIEKTWEELKKCELVPFINSIDTTDMVMISHITIPNITSDGIPASLSNEIIEGKLRKELGYKGVVISDAMEMGAITKKYSSEESAVKAVLAGVDIILMPESFVESYNGIYDAVKNGVINETRIDDSVLRILNLKESYHL
;
A
#
# COMPACT_ATOMS: atom_id res chain seq x y z
N MET A 1 -19.03 47.30 39.00
CA MET A 1 -20.51 47.43 39.00
C MET A 1 -21.05 46.20 38.30
N LYS A 2 -21.60 45.21 39.05
CA LYS A 2 -23.02 44.86 39.19
C LYS A 2 -23.67 44.57 37.81
N ARG A 3 -24.33 43.45 37.49
CA ARG A 3 -25.08 42.36 38.18
C ARG A 3 -25.34 41.28 37.15
N PHE A 4 -25.24 39.98 37.46
CA PHE A 4 -26.30 39.02 37.84
C PHE A 4 -27.50 38.93 36.86
N ILE A 5 -27.81 37.69 36.41
CA ILE A 5 -28.93 36.86 36.90
C ILE A 5 -29.07 35.61 36.02
N TYR A 6 -29.03 34.43 36.64
CA TYR A 6 -29.84 33.20 36.66
C TYR A 6 -30.73 32.92 35.42
N GLY A 7 -30.91 31.76 34.88
CA GLY A 7 -31.06 30.41 35.44
C GLY A 7 -32.21 29.76 34.68
N LEU A 8 -32.18 28.51 34.42
CA LEU A 8 -33.24 27.55 34.74
C LEU A 8 -32.92 26.14 34.25
N LEU A 9 -32.86 25.23 35.19
CA LEU A 9 -32.99 23.79 35.03
C LEU A 9 -34.39 23.43 34.55
N ALA A 10 -34.53 22.46 33.67
CA ALA A 10 -35.76 21.70 33.52
C ALA A 10 -35.46 20.21 33.56
N LEU A 11 -35.82 19.62 34.67
CA LEU A 11 -35.87 18.22 35.01
C LEU A 11 -37.20 17.66 34.46
N SER A 12 -37.23 16.58 33.73
CA SER A 12 -38.46 15.86 33.45
C SER A 12 -38.32 14.36 33.70
N LEU A 13 -39.26 13.94 34.56
CA LEU A 13 -39.40 12.66 35.26
C LEU A 13 -39.69 11.47 34.31
N LEU A 14 -39.18 10.31 34.76
CA LEU A 14 -39.64 8.97 34.39
C LEU A 14 -41.11 8.76 34.78
N VAL A 15 -41.86 8.08 33.92
CA VAL A 15 -43.10 7.39 34.28
C VAL A 15 -42.93 5.90 34.03
N LEU A 16 -42.87 5.16 35.12
CA LEU A 16 -43.06 3.72 35.19
C LEU A 16 -44.56 3.42 35.25
N SER A 17 -45.09 2.59 34.38
CA SER A 17 -46.38 1.95 34.52
C SER A 17 -46.22 0.45 34.65
N GLY A 18 -46.47 -0.02 35.86
CA GLY A 18 -46.63 -1.42 36.14
C GLY A 18 -48.09 -1.84 35.84
N CYS A 19 -48.28 -3.09 35.39
CA CYS A 19 -49.55 -3.77 35.43
C CYS A 19 -49.41 -5.09 36.18
N SER A 20 -50.32 -5.24 37.10
CA SER A 20 -50.46 -6.27 38.09
C SER A 20 -51.04 -7.57 37.54
N ILE A 21 -50.67 -8.61 38.24
CA ILE A 21 -51.11 -10.00 38.15
C ILE A 21 -52.55 -10.13 38.64
N ASN A 22 -53.38 -10.92 37.95
CA ASN A 22 -54.56 -11.56 38.54
C ASN A 22 -54.49 -13.08 38.25
N GLU A 23 -54.40 -13.83 39.32
CA GLU A 23 -54.73 -15.26 39.35
C GLU A 23 -56.25 -15.44 39.30
N ASP A 24 -56.71 -16.36 38.48
CA ASP A 24 -57.88 -17.18 38.85
C ASP A 24 -57.90 -18.54 38.19
N SER A 25 -58.45 -19.47 38.90
CA SER A 25 -58.29 -20.88 38.97
C SER A 25 -59.06 -21.74 37.95
N SER A 26 -58.47 -22.93 37.70
CA SER A 26 -59.05 -24.26 37.49
C SER A 26 -59.91 -24.55 36.25
N SER A 27 -59.42 -25.49 35.45
CA SER A 27 -60.08 -26.79 35.16
C SER A 27 -59.17 -27.72 34.36
N ASN A 28 -59.04 -28.97 34.86
CA ASN A 28 -58.41 -30.10 34.22
C ASN A 28 -59.11 -30.44 32.90
N ASP A 29 -58.36 -30.58 31.83
CA ASP A 29 -58.72 -31.49 30.72
C ASP A 29 -57.45 -32.11 30.14
N SER A 30 -57.43 -33.45 30.20
CA SER A 30 -56.32 -34.26 29.77
C SER A 30 -56.54 -34.74 28.34
N SER A 31 -55.80 -34.18 27.43
CA SER A 31 -55.64 -34.75 26.07
C SER A 31 -54.17 -34.89 25.76
N PRO A 32 -53.69 -36.00 25.14
CA PRO A 32 -52.31 -36.28 24.97
C PRO A 32 -51.67 -35.37 23.88
N LEU A 33 -50.50 -34.83 24.22
CA LEU A 33 -49.66 -34.11 23.29
C LEU A 33 -49.15 -35.02 22.14
N PRO A 34 -49.08 -34.52 20.91
CA PRO A 34 -48.47 -35.25 19.81
C PRO A 34 -46.94 -35.31 20.03
N GLN A 35 -46.39 -36.50 19.84
CA GLN A 35 -44.96 -36.76 19.76
C GLN A 35 -44.36 -35.88 18.65
N VAL A 36 -43.44 -34.99 19.01
CA VAL A 36 -42.58 -34.29 18.06
C VAL A 36 -41.50 -35.28 17.64
N ASP A 37 -41.58 -35.69 16.39
CA ASP A 37 -40.53 -36.44 15.71
C ASP A 37 -39.26 -35.57 15.70
N VAL A 38 -38.19 -36.07 16.36
CA VAL A 38 -36.88 -35.40 16.36
C VAL A 38 -36.28 -35.67 14.99
N GLY A 39 -36.61 -34.77 14.04
CA GLY A 39 -35.99 -34.74 12.73
C GLY A 39 -34.48 -34.63 12.87
N GLU A 40 -33.80 -35.44 12.12
CA GLU A 40 -32.34 -35.52 11.98
C GLU A 40 -31.71 -34.13 11.87
N ASP A 41 -30.69 -33.91 12.65
CA ASP A 41 -29.79 -32.75 12.65
C ASP A 41 -29.09 -32.69 11.29
N HIS A 42 -29.68 -31.96 10.34
CA HIS A 42 -29.00 -31.49 9.13
C HIS A 42 -28.00 -30.43 9.55
N SER A 43 -26.88 -30.85 10.09
CA SER A 43 -25.64 -30.08 10.08
C SER A 43 -25.30 -29.81 8.61
N SER A 44 -25.89 -28.75 8.06
CA SER A 44 -25.41 -28.15 6.81
C SER A 44 -23.99 -27.65 7.07
N SER A 45 -22.99 -28.46 6.77
CA SER A 45 -21.63 -28.01 6.61
C SER A 45 -21.66 -26.91 5.55
N ILE A 46 -21.53 -25.66 6.01
CA ILE A 46 -21.23 -24.53 5.13
C ILE A 46 -19.86 -24.88 4.53
N VAL A 47 -19.86 -25.43 3.33
CA VAL A 47 -18.64 -25.56 2.53
C VAL A 47 -18.27 -24.13 2.20
N GLU A 48 -17.39 -23.53 2.99
CA GLU A 48 -16.79 -22.24 2.71
C GLU A 48 -16.06 -22.41 1.38
N THR A 49 -16.63 -21.86 0.30
CA THR A 49 -16.01 -21.93 -1.02
C THR A 49 -14.70 -21.17 -0.96
N GLU A 50 -13.61 -21.90 -1.09
CA GLU A 50 -12.25 -21.32 -1.12
C GLU A 50 -12.14 -20.18 -2.12
N SER A 51 -11.55 -19.03 -1.71
CA SER A 51 -11.40 -17.85 -2.58
C SER A 51 -10.54 -18.19 -3.81
N LYS A 52 -10.75 -17.45 -4.92
CA LYS A 52 -9.95 -17.64 -6.13
C LYS A 52 -8.46 -17.43 -5.86
N ALA A 53 -8.11 -16.42 -5.07
CA ALA A 53 -6.73 -16.16 -4.65
C ALA A 53 -6.09 -17.38 -3.94
N LYS A 54 -6.81 -18.04 -3.02
CA LYS A 54 -6.31 -19.25 -2.36
C LYS A 54 -6.11 -20.40 -3.32
N LYS A 55 -7.07 -20.63 -4.22
CA LYS A 55 -6.96 -21.68 -5.24
C LYS A 55 -5.76 -21.47 -6.15
N LEU A 56 -5.54 -20.21 -6.56
CA LEU A 56 -4.39 -19.85 -7.38
C LEU A 56 -3.09 -20.10 -6.62
N LEU A 57 -2.99 -19.61 -5.38
CA LEU A 57 -1.82 -19.83 -4.51
C LEU A 57 -1.46 -21.31 -4.37
N HIS A 58 -2.45 -22.19 -4.16
CA HIS A 58 -2.20 -23.63 -4.01
C HIS A 58 -1.66 -24.30 -5.29
N GLY A 59 -1.91 -23.69 -6.46
CA GLY A 59 -1.40 -24.16 -7.75
C GLY A 59 -0.02 -23.62 -8.12
N MET A 60 0.50 -22.61 -7.39
CA MET A 60 1.74 -21.94 -7.71
C MET A 60 2.99 -22.72 -7.26
N THR A 61 4.02 -22.70 -8.10
CA THR A 61 5.38 -23.15 -7.71
C THR A 61 6.03 -22.11 -6.80
N LEU A 62 7.12 -22.48 -6.12
CA LEU A 62 7.88 -21.55 -5.29
C LEU A 62 8.43 -20.36 -6.13
N GLU A 63 8.88 -20.65 -7.34
CA GLU A 63 9.38 -19.66 -8.29
C GLU A 63 8.31 -18.64 -8.64
N GLU A 64 7.09 -19.08 -8.91
CA GLU A 64 5.96 -18.20 -9.20
C GLU A 64 5.57 -17.36 -7.98
N LYS A 65 5.57 -17.96 -6.79
CA LYS A 65 5.30 -17.26 -5.53
C LYS A 65 6.32 -16.16 -5.27
N ILE A 66 7.61 -16.47 -5.40
CA ILE A 66 8.68 -15.49 -5.20
C ILE A 66 8.60 -14.36 -6.22
N GLY A 67 8.31 -14.68 -7.48
CA GLY A 67 8.13 -13.66 -8.52
C GLY A 67 7.09 -12.61 -8.15
N GLN A 68 5.96 -13.02 -7.55
CA GLN A 68 4.89 -12.10 -7.14
C GLN A 68 5.33 -11.10 -6.07
N LEU A 69 6.42 -11.33 -5.36
CA LEU A 69 6.95 -10.42 -4.35
C LEU A 69 7.73 -9.25 -4.96
N PHE A 70 7.82 -9.12 -6.28
CA PHE A 70 8.62 -8.08 -6.93
C PHE A 70 7.78 -7.16 -7.80
N ILE A 71 7.99 -5.85 -7.63
CA ILE A 71 7.68 -4.81 -8.61
C ILE A 71 9.02 -4.22 -9.06
N ILE A 72 9.34 -4.37 -10.34
CA ILE A 72 10.63 -3.98 -10.92
C ILE A 72 10.42 -2.93 -12.02
N ARG A 73 11.47 -2.28 -12.46
CA ARG A 73 11.42 -1.44 -13.67
C ARG A 73 11.26 -2.34 -14.90
N PRO A 74 10.57 -1.93 -15.96
CA PRO A 74 10.57 -2.69 -17.22
C PRO A 74 11.96 -3.00 -17.73
N ASP A 75 12.91 -2.08 -17.52
CA ASP A 75 14.33 -2.19 -17.91
C ASP A 75 15.05 -3.38 -17.24
N ASP A 76 14.62 -3.81 -16.04
CA ASP A 76 15.16 -5.00 -15.35
C ASP A 76 14.85 -6.31 -16.07
N LEU A 77 13.90 -6.30 -17.02
CA LEU A 77 13.62 -7.45 -17.87
C LEU A 77 14.70 -7.66 -18.93
N GLU A 78 15.50 -6.65 -19.21
CA GLU A 78 16.70 -6.71 -20.05
C GLU A 78 17.92 -7.15 -19.22
N LEU A 79 18.10 -8.46 -19.04
CA LEU A 79 19.15 -9.03 -18.17
C LEU A 79 20.58 -8.67 -18.59
N ASN A 80 20.76 -8.04 -19.74
CA ASN A 80 22.07 -7.57 -20.22
C ASN A 80 22.43 -6.17 -19.70
N LEU A 81 21.46 -5.43 -19.12
CA LEU A 81 21.70 -4.12 -18.56
C LEU A 81 22.27 -4.24 -17.14
N THR A 82 23.20 -3.36 -16.81
CA THR A 82 23.68 -3.22 -15.43
C THR A 82 22.72 -2.33 -14.62
N SER A 83 22.73 -2.48 -13.29
CA SER A 83 21.94 -1.63 -12.41
C SER A 83 22.23 -0.13 -12.63
N GLU A 84 23.48 0.25 -12.91
CA GLU A 84 23.85 1.61 -13.24
C GLU A 84 23.15 2.11 -14.52
N GLN A 85 23.10 1.25 -15.57
CA GLN A 85 22.41 1.60 -16.82
C GLN A 85 20.89 1.69 -16.63
N ILE A 86 20.32 0.80 -15.83
CA ILE A 86 18.88 0.80 -15.51
C ILE A 86 18.51 2.07 -14.72
N ASN A 87 19.34 2.48 -13.78
CA ASN A 87 19.08 3.62 -12.89
C ASN A 87 19.41 4.98 -13.50
N ASP A 88 20.20 5.02 -14.58
CA ASP A 88 20.50 6.26 -15.28
C ASP A 88 19.25 6.78 -16.02
N SER A 89 18.71 7.89 -15.55
CA SER A 89 17.54 8.55 -16.15
C SER A 89 17.83 9.21 -17.51
N THR A 90 19.09 9.29 -17.92
CA THR A 90 19.52 9.85 -19.21
C THR A 90 19.62 8.80 -20.30
N ASN A 91 19.61 7.52 -19.94
CA ASN A 91 19.57 6.41 -20.89
C ASN A 91 18.13 6.21 -21.42
N ASP A 92 18.05 5.72 -22.65
CA ASP A 92 16.80 5.25 -23.22
C ASP A 92 16.25 4.10 -22.36
N GLY A 93 14.97 4.16 -22.01
CA GLY A 93 14.29 3.12 -21.27
C GLY A 93 13.63 2.10 -22.19
N ALA A 94 13.24 0.95 -21.61
CA ALA A 94 12.41 0.00 -22.31
C ALA A 94 11.03 0.63 -22.62
N VAL A 95 10.64 0.67 -23.88
CA VAL A 95 9.40 1.30 -24.37
C VAL A 95 8.51 0.33 -25.16
N GLU A 96 9.00 -0.87 -25.40
CA GLU A 96 8.28 -1.98 -26.04
C GLU A 96 8.74 -3.30 -25.42
N LEU A 97 7.91 -4.33 -25.50
CA LEU A 97 8.23 -5.66 -24.98
C LEU A 97 8.89 -6.49 -26.07
N ASP A 98 10.20 -6.55 -26.07
CA ASP A 98 10.95 -7.37 -27.01
C ASP A 98 11.01 -8.87 -26.63
N THR A 99 11.68 -9.67 -27.45
CA THR A 99 11.76 -11.13 -27.26
C THR A 99 12.52 -11.50 -25.97
N ASN A 100 13.60 -10.78 -25.63
CA ASN A 100 14.40 -11.06 -24.43
C ASN A 100 13.60 -10.79 -23.16
N MET A 101 12.92 -9.64 -23.12
CA MET A 101 12.03 -9.27 -22.03
C MET A 101 10.87 -10.28 -21.86
N GLN A 102 10.31 -10.80 -22.97
CA GLN A 102 9.28 -11.84 -22.93
C GLN A 102 9.80 -13.14 -22.32
N GLU A 103 11.01 -13.54 -22.66
CA GLU A 103 11.67 -14.73 -22.07
C GLU A 103 11.94 -14.52 -20.58
N THR A 104 12.38 -13.33 -20.20
CA THR A 104 12.61 -12.97 -18.80
C THR A 104 11.31 -13.00 -17.99
N LEU A 105 10.21 -12.45 -18.50
CA LEU A 105 8.88 -12.52 -17.85
C LEU A 105 8.38 -13.96 -17.65
N LYS A 106 8.67 -14.85 -18.61
CA LYS A 106 8.33 -16.29 -18.48
C LYS A 106 9.17 -16.97 -17.42
N LYS A 107 10.46 -16.61 -17.36
CA LYS A 107 11.41 -17.21 -16.40
C LYS A 107 11.16 -16.71 -14.98
N TYR A 108 10.81 -15.46 -14.83
CA TYR A 108 10.57 -14.77 -13.57
C TYR A 108 9.18 -14.14 -13.59
N PRO A 109 8.13 -14.84 -13.12
CA PRO A 109 6.75 -14.36 -13.17
C PRO A 109 6.49 -13.29 -12.09
N ILE A 110 7.00 -12.09 -12.33
CA ILE A 110 6.98 -10.94 -11.42
C ILE A 110 5.57 -10.49 -11.03
N GLY A 111 5.46 -9.84 -9.87
CA GLY A 111 4.20 -9.27 -9.37
C GLY A 111 3.76 -8.01 -10.10
N GLY A 112 4.72 -7.22 -10.63
CA GLY A 112 4.40 -5.97 -11.32
C GLY A 112 5.60 -5.23 -11.87
N VAL A 113 5.30 -4.10 -12.51
CA VAL A 113 6.27 -3.15 -13.05
C VAL A 113 6.02 -1.73 -12.54
N ALA A 114 7.09 -0.95 -12.33
CA ALA A 114 7.06 0.46 -11.99
C ALA A 114 7.55 1.30 -13.18
N LEU A 115 6.68 2.13 -13.73
CA LEU A 115 6.97 2.93 -14.92
C LEU A 115 7.63 4.26 -14.55
N PHE A 116 8.66 4.61 -15.29
CA PHE A 116 9.37 5.90 -15.20
C PHE A 116 9.24 6.70 -16.49
N GLY A 117 9.60 7.97 -16.43
CA GLY A 117 9.49 8.87 -17.59
C GLY A 117 10.17 8.34 -18.85
N LYS A 118 11.30 7.63 -18.71
CA LYS A 118 12.03 7.01 -19.83
C LYS A 118 11.28 5.84 -20.50
N ASN A 119 10.28 5.24 -19.82
CA ASN A 119 9.44 4.18 -20.38
C ASN A 119 8.19 4.73 -21.09
N ILE A 120 7.98 6.07 -21.08
CA ILE A 120 6.73 6.73 -21.45
C ILE A 120 6.99 7.71 -22.59
N LEU A 121 6.71 7.31 -23.83
CA LEU A 121 6.90 8.16 -24.99
C LEU A 121 5.64 8.95 -25.38
N ASN A 122 4.51 8.24 -25.53
CA ASN A 122 3.22 8.81 -25.91
C ASN A 122 2.08 7.84 -25.54
N PRO A 123 0.82 8.27 -25.60
CA PRO A 123 -0.35 7.45 -25.21
C PRO A 123 -0.43 6.09 -25.91
N THR A 124 -0.19 6.04 -27.22
CA THR A 124 -0.29 4.79 -27.99
C THR A 124 0.81 3.81 -27.59
N GLN A 125 2.06 4.28 -27.54
CA GLN A 125 3.19 3.44 -27.12
C GLN A 125 2.95 2.88 -25.70
N LEU A 126 2.61 3.74 -24.75
CA LEU A 126 2.40 3.34 -23.36
C LEU A 126 1.31 2.27 -23.23
N THR A 127 0.15 2.50 -23.86
CA THR A 127 -0.96 1.55 -23.81
C THR A 127 -0.60 0.20 -24.45
N THR A 128 0.12 0.22 -25.58
CA THR A 128 0.59 -0.99 -26.26
C THR A 128 1.59 -1.75 -25.37
N PHE A 129 2.58 -1.06 -24.83
CA PHE A 129 3.60 -1.67 -23.98
C PHE A 129 3.00 -2.35 -22.74
N ILE A 130 2.11 -1.65 -22.03
CA ILE A 130 1.38 -2.22 -20.88
C ILE A 130 0.54 -3.43 -21.31
N SER A 131 -0.22 -3.31 -22.39
CA SER A 131 -1.07 -4.40 -22.91
C SER A 131 -0.27 -5.64 -23.25
N ASP A 132 0.92 -5.48 -23.85
CA ASP A 132 1.75 -6.60 -24.26
C ASP A 132 2.42 -7.28 -23.05
N MET A 133 2.88 -6.52 -22.05
CA MET A 133 3.35 -7.08 -20.78
C MET A 133 2.22 -7.86 -20.05
N GLN A 134 1.01 -7.32 -19.99
CA GLN A 134 -0.15 -7.98 -19.38
C GLN A 134 -0.51 -9.29 -20.10
N LYS A 135 -0.51 -9.31 -21.43
CA LYS A 135 -0.81 -10.53 -22.23
C LYS A 135 0.24 -11.62 -22.03
N GLN A 136 1.49 -11.22 -21.81
CA GLN A 136 2.60 -12.14 -21.62
C GLN A 136 2.64 -12.74 -20.22
N SER A 137 2.03 -12.08 -19.24
CA SER A 137 2.05 -12.49 -17.84
C SER A 137 0.91 -13.47 -17.52
N THR A 138 1.24 -14.60 -16.87
CA THR A 138 0.25 -15.61 -16.44
C THR A 138 -0.67 -15.07 -15.32
N ILE A 139 -0.09 -14.30 -14.40
CA ILE A 139 -0.80 -13.60 -13.33
C ILE A 139 -0.76 -12.11 -13.67
N PRO A 140 -1.89 -11.40 -13.71
CA PRO A 140 -1.91 -10.00 -14.07
C PRO A 140 -0.94 -9.16 -13.25
N LEU A 141 -0.24 -8.23 -13.89
CA LEU A 141 0.75 -7.38 -13.26
C LEU A 141 0.10 -6.20 -12.52
N PHE A 142 0.68 -5.82 -11.39
CA PHE A 142 0.60 -4.44 -10.97
C PHE A 142 1.39 -3.58 -11.97
N VAL A 143 0.73 -2.61 -12.57
CA VAL A 143 1.37 -1.59 -13.41
C VAL A 143 1.32 -0.31 -12.63
N SER A 144 2.45 0.06 -12.05
CA SER A 144 2.56 1.14 -11.08
C SER A 144 3.34 2.33 -11.60
N ILE A 145 3.11 3.48 -10.99
CA ILE A 145 3.74 4.75 -11.33
C ILE A 145 3.77 5.67 -10.11
N ASP A 146 4.69 6.65 -10.09
CA ASP A 146 4.62 7.82 -9.22
C ASP A 146 3.96 8.97 -9.97
N GLU A 147 2.69 9.17 -9.81
CA GLU A 147 1.94 10.28 -10.38
C GLU A 147 1.28 11.11 -9.28
N GLU A 148 2.10 11.56 -8.30
CA GLU A 148 1.64 12.31 -7.11
C GLU A 148 0.97 13.64 -7.45
N GLY A 149 1.16 14.12 -8.67
CA GLY A 149 0.89 15.51 -9.05
C GLY A 149 2.06 16.45 -8.67
N GLY A 150 2.10 17.62 -9.25
CA GLY A 150 3.18 18.59 -9.02
C GLY A 150 4.54 18.11 -9.51
N ILE A 151 5.56 18.15 -8.63
CA ILE A 151 6.95 17.87 -9.03
C ILE A 151 7.22 16.38 -9.25
N VAL A 152 6.40 15.49 -8.74
CA VAL A 152 6.50 14.06 -8.97
C VAL A 152 5.32 13.63 -9.83
N SER A 153 5.56 13.58 -11.12
CA SER A 153 4.63 13.13 -12.15
C SER A 153 5.43 12.62 -13.34
N ARG A 154 4.99 11.55 -13.96
CA ARG A 154 5.64 10.95 -15.13
C ARG A 154 4.86 11.27 -16.41
N ILE A 155 3.54 11.12 -16.36
CA ILE A 155 2.63 11.37 -17.48
C ILE A 155 2.33 12.87 -17.62
N ALA A 156 1.88 13.53 -16.56
CA ALA A 156 1.50 14.95 -16.63
C ALA A 156 2.67 15.89 -16.95
N LYS A 157 3.91 15.48 -16.68
CA LYS A 157 5.10 16.25 -17.08
C LYS A 157 5.53 16.04 -18.51
N SER A 158 5.17 14.92 -19.13
CA SER A 158 5.51 14.63 -20.50
C SER A 158 4.78 15.59 -21.45
N PRO A 159 5.47 16.20 -22.42
CA PRO A 159 4.84 17.09 -23.38
C PRO A 159 3.93 16.36 -24.39
N ASN A 160 4.02 15.04 -24.45
CA ASN A 160 3.28 14.21 -25.40
C ASN A 160 1.91 13.76 -24.86
N PHE A 161 1.55 14.17 -23.63
CA PHE A 161 0.27 13.83 -22.99
C PHE A 161 -0.52 15.10 -22.68
N ASP A 162 -1.76 15.15 -23.17
CA ASP A 162 -2.70 16.23 -22.87
C ASP A 162 -3.60 15.80 -21.70
N VAL A 163 -3.07 15.95 -20.48
CA VAL A 163 -3.77 15.63 -19.24
C VAL A 163 -3.70 16.83 -18.28
N PRO A 164 -4.65 16.93 -17.32
CA PRO A 164 -4.62 17.97 -16.29
C PRO A 164 -3.32 17.91 -15.47
N LYS A 165 -2.80 19.10 -15.14
CA LYS A 165 -1.58 19.29 -14.36
C LYS A 165 -1.89 19.99 -13.06
N PHE A 166 -1.28 19.52 -11.97
CA PHE A 166 -1.39 20.14 -10.65
C PHE A 166 -0.06 20.81 -10.28
N GLU A 167 -0.12 21.96 -9.61
CA GLU A 167 1.10 22.70 -9.22
C GLU A 167 1.87 21.95 -8.13
N SER A 168 1.20 21.59 -7.03
CA SER A 168 1.73 20.75 -5.96
C SER A 168 0.62 20.35 -4.99
N MET A 169 0.83 19.29 -4.22
CA MET A 169 -0.12 18.89 -3.17
C MET A 169 -0.17 19.92 -2.03
N GLN A 170 0.93 20.62 -1.74
CA GLN A 170 0.91 21.74 -0.81
C GLN A 170 -0.09 22.82 -1.24
N LYS A 171 -0.16 23.16 -2.53
CA LYS A 171 -1.14 24.13 -3.05
C LYS A 171 -2.59 23.65 -2.89
N ILE A 172 -2.82 22.36 -3.05
CA ILE A 172 -4.13 21.76 -2.76
C ILE A 172 -4.44 21.88 -1.27
N GLY A 173 -3.50 21.53 -0.39
CA GLY A 173 -3.63 21.64 1.07
C GLY A 173 -3.89 23.06 1.57
N GLU A 174 -3.20 24.07 1.01
CA GLU A 174 -3.41 25.52 1.31
C GLU A 174 -4.85 25.96 1.08
N THR A 175 -5.59 25.31 0.17
CA THR A 175 -7.02 25.61 -0.04
C THR A 175 -7.90 25.16 1.11
N LYS A 176 -7.45 24.23 1.95
CA LYS A 176 -8.22 23.56 3.01
C LYS A 176 -9.53 22.92 2.51
N ASN A 177 -9.66 22.71 1.22
CA ASN A 177 -10.84 22.12 0.58
C ASN A 177 -10.58 20.65 0.26
N VAL A 178 -11.10 19.76 1.12
CA VAL A 178 -10.93 18.30 1.00
C VAL A 178 -11.48 17.75 -0.32
N ALA A 179 -12.56 18.35 -0.86
CA ALA A 179 -13.09 17.92 -2.17
C ALA A 179 -12.08 18.10 -3.31
N LYS A 180 -11.19 19.11 -3.24
CA LYS A 180 -10.13 19.27 -4.24
C LYS A 180 -9.10 18.15 -4.22
N ALA A 181 -8.77 17.59 -3.03
CA ALA A 181 -7.88 16.45 -2.95
C ALA A 181 -8.54 15.20 -3.58
N LYS A 182 -9.84 15.00 -3.35
CA LYS A 182 -10.60 13.95 -4.04
C LYS A 182 -10.61 14.14 -5.55
N ASP A 183 -10.85 15.37 -6.03
CA ASP A 183 -10.83 15.69 -7.45
C ASP A 183 -9.46 15.45 -8.09
N VAL A 184 -8.36 15.70 -7.35
CA VAL A 184 -6.99 15.36 -7.79
C VAL A 184 -6.86 13.87 -7.99
N GLY A 185 -7.16 13.06 -6.96
CA GLY A 185 -7.07 11.60 -7.04
C GLY A 185 -7.94 11.02 -8.15
N PHE A 186 -9.19 11.49 -8.30
CA PHE A 186 -10.08 11.06 -9.38
C PHE A 186 -9.55 11.43 -10.77
N THR A 187 -9.02 12.64 -10.93
CA THR A 187 -8.49 13.13 -12.20
C THR A 187 -7.24 12.34 -12.62
N ILE A 188 -6.28 12.20 -11.69
CA ILE A 188 -5.06 11.41 -11.91
C ILE A 188 -5.44 9.96 -12.21
N GLY A 189 -6.23 9.34 -11.34
CA GLY A 189 -6.67 7.97 -11.51
C GLY A 189 -7.37 7.72 -12.85
N SER A 190 -8.20 8.66 -13.30
CA SER A 190 -8.95 8.52 -14.57
C SER A 190 -8.02 8.44 -15.78
N TYR A 191 -7.02 9.32 -15.89
CA TYR A 191 -6.11 9.21 -17.03
C TYR A 191 -5.13 8.04 -16.87
N LEU A 192 -4.68 7.70 -15.67
CA LEU A 192 -3.86 6.51 -15.42
C LEU A 192 -4.60 5.24 -15.90
N LYS A 193 -5.86 5.08 -15.50
CA LYS A 193 -6.71 3.96 -15.92
C LYS A 193 -6.84 3.87 -17.45
N SER A 194 -6.98 5.01 -18.12
CA SER A 194 -7.14 5.04 -19.59
C SER A 194 -5.89 4.55 -20.33
N TYR A 195 -4.72 4.61 -19.71
CA TYR A 195 -3.46 4.11 -20.25
C TYR A 195 -3.12 2.67 -19.82
N GLY A 196 -3.92 2.08 -18.92
CA GLY A 196 -3.71 0.71 -18.44
C GLY A 196 -2.89 0.60 -17.14
N VAL A 197 -2.52 1.74 -16.52
CA VAL A 197 -1.94 1.77 -15.18
C VAL A 197 -3.03 1.39 -14.17
N ASN A 198 -2.69 0.63 -13.13
CA ASN A 198 -3.65 0.15 -12.14
C ASN A 198 -3.25 0.45 -10.68
N LEU A 199 -2.05 0.97 -10.44
CA LEU A 199 -1.53 1.33 -9.13
C LEU A 199 -0.80 2.67 -9.20
N ASP A 200 -1.17 3.62 -8.34
CA ASP A 200 -0.39 4.85 -8.14
C ASP A 200 0.31 4.81 -6.78
N PHE A 201 1.61 5.10 -6.75
CA PHE A 201 2.35 5.31 -5.51
C PHE A 201 2.02 6.68 -4.93
N ALA A 202 0.75 6.88 -4.64
CA ALA A 202 0.13 8.05 -4.04
C ALA A 202 -1.03 7.62 -3.12
N PRO A 203 -1.42 8.47 -2.16
CA PRO A 203 -0.93 9.80 -1.83
C PRO A 203 0.32 9.83 -0.94
N VAL A 204 0.99 10.98 -0.92
CA VAL A 204 2.04 11.30 0.06
C VAL A 204 1.36 11.68 1.38
N ALA A 205 1.50 10.79 2.38
CA ALA A 205 0.94 10.98 3.72
C ALA A 205 1.91 11.65 4.71
N ASP A 206 3.11 11.99 4.25
CA ASP A 206 4.11 12.68 5.07
C ASP A 206 3.65 14.08 5.45
N ILE A 207 3.85 14.45 6.72
CA ILE A 207 3.56 15.78 7.25
C ILE A 207 4.84 16.59 7.21
N ASN A 208 4.88 17.67 6.44
CA ASN A 208 6.07 18.51 6.27
C ASN A 208 6.33 19.37 7.50
N THR A 209 6.75 18.74 8.61
CA THR A 209 7.05 19.42 9.88
C THR A 209 8.40 20.14 9.85
N ASN A 210 9.34 19.69 9.02
CA ASN A 210 10.62 20.33 8.83
C ASN A 210 10.64 21.16 7.54
N PRO A 211 10.61 22.51 7.62
CA PRO A 211 10.61 23.36 6.44
C PRO A 211 11.90 23.28 5.60
N LYS A 212 12.95 22.64 6.12
CA LYS A 212 14.21 22.36 5.41
C LYS A 212 14.23 21.02 4.71
N ASN A 213 13.17 20.23 4.82
CA ASN A 213 13.05 18.97 4.12
C ASN A 213 12.81 19.24 2.64
N ILE A 214 13.83 18.97 1.81
CA ILE A 214 13.77 19.15 0.36
C ILE A 214 13.22 17.94 -0.37
N VAL A 215 13.14 16.77 0.30
CA VAL A 215 12.68 15.52 -0.30
C VAL A 215 11.15 15.47 -0.35
N ILE A 216 10.51 15.80 0.75
CA ILE A 216 9.05 15.87 0.83
C ILE A 216 8.57 17.27 0.41
N GLY A 217 8.94 18.31 1.13
CA GLY A 217 8.64 19.69 0.74
C GLY A 217 7.18 19.87 0.30
N ASN A 218 6.99 20.38 -0.91
CA ASN A 218 5.67 20.68 -1.50
C ASN A 218 4.92 19.44 -2.05
N ARG A 219 5.48 18.24 -1.93
CA ARG A 219 4.76 16.97 -2.18
C ARG A 219 3.71 16.70 -1.10
N SER A 220 3.95 17.15 0.13
CA SER A 220 3.00 17.07 1.24
C SER A 220 1.85 18.05 1.09
N PHE A 221 0.66 17.69 1.57
CA PHE A 221 -0.47 18.61 1.70
C PHE A 221 -0.26 19.73 2.73
N GLY A 222 0.75 19.62 3.60
CA GLY A 222 1.08 20.65 4.58
C GLY A 222 1.76 20.11 5.85
N ASN A 223 1.65 20.91 6.91
CA ASN A 223 2.29 20.65 8.20
C ASN A 223 1.28 20.43 9.35
N ASP A 224 -0.01 20.43 9.06
CA ASP A 224 -1.08 20.17 10.03
C ASP A 224 -1.53 18.70 9.89
N PRO A 225 -1.36 17.85 10.91
CA PRO A 225 -1.69 16.43 10.86
C PRO A 225 -3.14 16.15 10.49
N ASP A 226 -4.08 16.93 11.04
CA ASP A 226 -5.51 16.74 10.78
C ASP A 226 -5.90 17.12 9.37
N LEU A 227 -5.30 18.18 8.82
CA LEU A 227 -5.52 18.58 7.44
C LEU A 227 -4.93 17.56 6.47
N VAL A 228 -3.65 17.17 6.65
CA VAL A 228 -2.98 16.19 5.80
C VAL A 228 -3.76 14.88 5.81
N SER A 229 -4.18 14.41 6.96
CA SER A 229 -4.98 13.18 7.09
C SER A 229 -6.28 13.23 6.27
N LYS A 230 -7.04 14.33 6.34
CA LYS A 230 -8.27 14.51 5.57
C LYS A 230 -8.03 14.56 4.06
N MET A 231 -6.94 15.22 3.64
CA MET A 231 -6.57 15.33 2.22
C MET A 231 -6.13 13.97 1.67
N VAL A 232 -5.29 13.24 2.41
CA VAL A 232 -4.85 11.88 2.06
C VAL A 232 -6.04 10.93 1.88
N PHE A 233 -6.96 10.91 2.84
CA PHE A 233 -8.16 10.09 2.75
C PHE A 233 -9.03 10.44 1.53
N ALA A 234 -9.15 11.72 1.23
CA ALA A 234 -9.94 12.18 0.08
C ALA A 234 -9.28 11.83 -1.25
N GLU A 235 -7.96 11.95 -1.37
CA GLU A 235 -7.21 11.56 -2.57
C GLU A 235 -7.32 10.04 -2.81
N ILE A 236 -7.17 9.20 -1.77
CA ILE A 236 -7.43 7.75 -1.84
C ILE A 236 -8.83 7.50 -2.41
N SER A 237 -9.85 8.17 -1.84
CA SER A 237 -11.23 8.03 -2.32
C SER A 237 -11.40 8.39 -3.80
N GLY A 238 -10.66 9.41 -4.27
CA GLY A 238 -10.66 9.79 -5.69
C GLY A 238 -10.00 8.74 -6.58
N LEU A 239 -8.83 8.21 -6.20
CA LEU A 239 -8.13 7.13 -6.91
C LEU A 239 -9.02 5.89 -7.02
N HIS A 240 -9.65 5.48 -5.92
CA HIS A 240 -10.56 4.32 -5.88
C HIS A 240 -11.80 4.53 -6.77
N GLU A 241 -12.39 5.73 -6.77
CA GLU A 241 -13.53 6.05 -7.65
C GLU A 241 -13.13 5.94 -9.14
N ALA A 242 -11.89 6.26 -9.48
CA ALA A 242 -11.34 6.05 -10.81
C ALA A 242 -10.95 4.59 -11.11
N GLY A 243 -10.92 3.71 -10.10
CA GLY A 243 -10.53 2.30 -10.21
C GLY A 243 -9.02 2.08 -10.25
N ILE A 244 -8.26 2.92 -9.54
CA ILE A 244 -6.80 2.84 -9.34
C ILE A 244 -6.50 2.50 -7.88
N MET A 245 -5.59 1.55 -7.66
CA MET A 245 -5.07 1.23 -6.33
C MET A 245 -4.21 2.36 -5.80
N SER A 246 -4.34 2.61 -4.50
CA SER A 246 -3.59 3.62 -3.75
C SER A 246 -2.43 3.01 -2.96
N CYS A 247 -1.36 3.79 -2.78
CA CYS A 247 -0.24 3.42 -1.92
C CYS A 247 0.20 4.61 -1.07
N VAL A 248 -0.20 4.65 0.20
CA VAL A 248 0.22 5.74 1.10
C VAL A 248 1.70 5.62 1.46
N LYS A 249 2.41 6.75 1.44
CA LYS A 249 3.86 6.81 1.63
C LYS A 249 4.31 8.08 2.37
N HIS A 250 5.43 8.06 3.07
CA HIS A 250 6.41 7.00 3.28
C HIS A 250 6.40 6.63 4.76
N PHE A 251 5.78 5.51 5.12
CA PHE A 251 5.63 5.08 6.52
C PHE A 251 6.99 4.86 7.19
N PRO A 252 7.18 5.28 8.45
CA PRO A 252 6.22 5.89 9.38
C PRO A 252 6.21 7.43 9.37
N GLY A 253 6.62 8.07 8.28
CA GLY A 253 6.59 9.52 8.08
C GLY A 253 7.98 10.09 7.81
N HIS A 254 8.20 10.63 6.61
CA HIS A 254 9.49 11.17 6.14
C HIS A 254 9.58 12.70 6.28
N GLY A 255 8.49 13.39 6.69
CA GLY A 255 8.38 14.85 6.59
C GLY A 255 9.24 15.65 7.59
N ASP A 256 9.72 15.03 8.68
CA ASP A 256 10.59 15.66 9.68
C ASP A 256 12.10 15.46 9.43
N THR A 257 12.46 14.68 8.43
CA THR A 257 13.87 14.33 8.16
C THR A 257 14.67 15.53 7.66
N LYS A 258 16.00 15.44 7.86
CA LYS A 258 16.97 16.46 7.38
C LYS A 258 17.78 16.00 6.19
N GLY A 259 17.67 14.73 5.80
CA GLY A 259 18.45 14.10 4.75
C GLY A 259 17.58 13.47 3.66
N ASP A 260 18.26 12.96 2.66
CA ASP A 260 17.68 12.26 1.52
C ASP A 260 18.12 10.80 1.50
N THR A 261 17.18 9.86 1.62
CA THR A 261 17.43 8.42 1.61
C THR A 261 17.96 7.90 0.27
N HIS A 262 17.81 8.66 -0.81
CA HIS A 262 18.47 8.35 -2.09
C HIS A 262 20.00 8.44 -1.98
N THR A 263 20.50 9.31 -1.11
CA THR A 263 21.95 9.56 -0.99
C THR A 263 22.60 8.85 0.19
N GLY A 264 21.82 8.32 1.14
CA GLY A 264 22.35 7.61 2.30
C GLY A 264 21.38 7.51 3.45
N GLU A 265 21.91 7.19 4.61
CA GLU A 265 21.15 6.98 5.85
C GLU A 265 20.52 8.27 6.36
N VAL A 266 19.26 8.17 6.76
CA VAL A 266 18.47 9.26 7.34
C VAL A 266 17.77 8.75 8.59
N SER A 267 17.78 9.54 9.68
CA SER A 267 17.14 9.16 10.94
C SER A 267 16.13 10.18 11.44
N ILE A 268 15.20 9.70 12.26
CA ILE A 268 14.25 10.48 13.05
C ILE A 268 14.41 10.09 14.53
N GLU A 269 14.69 11.09 15.37
CA GLU A 269 14.94 10.90 16.82
C GLU A 269 13.64 10.96 17.65
N LYS A 270 12.50 10.50 17.10
CA LYS A 270 11.20 10.49 17.78
C LYS A 270 10.91 9.10 18.35
N THR A 271 10.22 9.10 19.49
CA THR A 271 9.59 7.90 20.04
C THR A 271 8.34 7.54 19.25
N TRP A 272 7.87 6.31 19.39
CA TRP A 272 6.63 5.87 18.76
C TRP A 272 5.41 6.70 19.18
N GLU A 273 5.34 7.06 20.47
CA GLU A 273 4.26 7.90 21.01
C GLU A 273 4.29 9.34 20.48
N GLU A 274 5.46 9.86 20.13
CA GLU A 274 5.59 11.15 19.47
C GLU A 274 5.17 11.07 18.02
N LEU A 275 5.55 10.01 17.29
CA LEU A 275 5.10 9.78 15.92
C LEU A 275 3.59 9.64 15.84
N LYS A 276 2.95 8.94 16.76
CA LYS A 276 1.47 8.80 16.81
C LYS A 276 0.74 10.14 16.98
N LYS A 277 1.37 11.13 17.57
CA LYS A 277 0.76 12.46 17.75
C LYS A 277 0.85 13.36 16.51
N CYS A 278 1.70 13.01 15.56
CA CYS A 278 1.94 13.81 14.36
C CYS A 278 2.08 12.93 13.12
N GLU A 279 3.27 12.41 12.84
CA GLU A 279 3.64 11.77 11.57
C GLU A 279 2.71 10.61 11.19
N LEU A 280 2.25 9.84 12.17
CA LEU A 280 1.40 8.67 11.94
C LEU A 280 -0.09 8.98 11.79
N VAL A 281 -0.55 10.20 12.08
CA VAL A 281 -1.98 10.55 12.03
C VAL A 281 -2.60 10.26 10.65
N PRO A 282 -2.00 10.65 9.51
CA PRO A 282 -2.56 10.32 8.20
C PRO A 282 -2.57 8.82 7.90
N PHE A 283 -1.52 8.09 8.32
CA PHE A 283 -1.45 6.64 8.12
C PHE A 283 -2.51 5.91 8.95
N ILE A 284 -2.65 6.23 10.24
CA ILE A 284 -3.66 5.63 11.12
C ILE A 284 -5.06 5.85 10.57
N ASN A 285 -5.37 7.04 10.08
CA ASN A 285 -6.71 7.38 9.58
C ASN A 285 -7.02 6.82 8.18
N SER A 286 -6.00 6.38 7.43
CA SER A 286 -6.17 5.77 6.11
C SER A 286 -5.94 4.26 6.08
N ILE A 287 -5.59 3.64 7.21
CA ILE A 287 -5.12 2.26 7.29
C ILE A 287 -6.16 1.23 6.81
N ASP A 288 -7.45 1.51 7.01
CA ASP A 288 -8.54 0.63 6.60
C ASP A 288 -9.00 0.88 5.14
N THR A 289 -8.45 1.89 4.48
CA THR A 289 -8.89 2.30 3.14
C THR A 289 -7.79 2.21 2.09
N THR A 290 -6.53 2.38 2.46
CA THR A 290 -5.42 2.28 1.50
C THR A 290 -5.15 0.83 1.11
N ASP A 291 -4.83 0.60 -0.15
CA ASP A 291 -4.51 -0.74 -0.67
C ASP A 291 -3.11 -1.19 -0.29
N MET A 292 -2.15 -0.26 -0.34
CA MET A 292 -0.76 -0.51 0.02
C MET A 292 -0.22 0.56 0.98
N VAL A 293 0.76 0.15 1.80
CA VAL A 293 1.58 1.05 2.62
C VAL A 293 3.04 0.88 2.21
N MET A 294 3.66 1.97 1.75
CA MET A 294 5.07 1.99 1.39
C MET A 294 5.93 2.36 2.61
N ILE A 295 6.90 1.51 2.92
CA ILE A 295 7.80 1.67 4.06
C ILE A 295 9.10 2.35 3.62
N SER A 296 9.39 3.49 4.23
CA SER A 296 10.61 4.26 3.97
C SER A 296 11.90 3.59 4.48
N HIS A 297 13.05 4.06 3.99
CA HIS A 297 14.37 3.61 4.46
C HIS A 297 14.93 4.49 5.60
N ILE A 298 14.06 5.16 6.36
CA ILE A 298 14.51 5.92 7.53
C ILE A 298 14.82 5.00 8.70
N THR A 299 15.79 5.39 9.54
CA THR A 299 16.07 4.74 10.82
C THR A 299 15.40 5.49 11.96
N ILE A 300 14.95 4.77 13.00
CA ILE A 300 14.28 5.37 14.16
C ILE A 300 14.88 4.80 15.43
N PRO A 301 16.04 5.30 15.88
CA PRO A 301 16.82 4.71 16.96
C PRO A 301 16.08 4.59 18.31
N ASN A 302 15.07 5.43 18.53
CA ASN A 302 14.24 5.37 19.74
C ASN A 302 13.14 4.30 19.68
N ILE A 303 13.01 3.58 18.57
CA ILE A 303 12.04 2.49 18.40
C ILE A 303 12.77 1.18 18.12
N THR A 304 13.74 1.19 17.19
CA THR A 304 14.52 0.00 16.81
C THR A 304 15.88 0.04 17.48
N SER A 305 16.29 -1.07 18.13
CA SER A 305 17.54 -1.13 18.88
C SER A 305 18.79 -1.38 18.03
N ASP A 306 18.62 -1.73 16.76
CA ASP A 306 19.66 -2.24 15.86
C ASP A 306 20.09 -1.25 14.78
N GLY A 307 19.45 -0.08 14.70
CA GLY A 307 19.73 0.93 13.67
C GLY A 307 19.41 0.50 12.25
N ILE A 308 18.51 -0.47 12.08
CA ILE A 308 18.06 -0.96 10.79
C ILE A 308 17.03 0.02 10.20
N PRO A 309 17.02 0.27 8.87
CA PRO A 309 15.96 1.03 8.22
C PRO A 309 14.57 0.43 8.46
N ALA A 310 13.54 1.25 8.55
CA ALA A 310 12.16 0.82 8.81
C ALA A 310 11.69 -0.26 7.84
N SER A 311 12.08 -0.18 6.56
CA SER A 311 11.77 -1.18 5.51
C SER A 311 12.39 -2.57 5.75
N LEU A 312 13.38 -2.68 6.62
CA LEU A 312 14.05 -3.93 6.99
C LEU A 312 13.76 -4.33 8.44
N SER A 313 12.93 -3.56 9.18
CA SER A 313 12.68 -3.76 10.60
C SER A 313 11.39 -4.53 10.86
N ASN A 314 11.51 -5.74 11.39
CA ASN A 314 10.35 -6.53 11.84
C ASN A 314 9.58 -5.83 12.96
N GLU A 315 10.27 -5.08 13.84
CA GLU A 315 9.60 -4.32 14.90
C GLU A 315 8.67 -3.24 14.32
N ILE A 316 9.11 -2.54 13.27
CA ILE A 316 8.30 -1.50 12.63
C ILE A 316 7.15 -2.14 11.82
N ILE A 317 7.42 -3.14 11.00
CA ILE A 317 6.42 -3.68 10.08
C ILE A 317 5.46 -4.62 10.81
N GLU A 318 5.96 -5.70 11.40
CA GLU A 318 5.10 -6.66 12.08
C GLU A 318 4.65 -6.16 13.46
N GLY A 319 5.56 -5.53 14.22
CA GLY A 319 5.26 -5.04 15.56
C GLY A 319 4.32 -3.84 15.56
N LYS A 320 4.67 -2.80 14.81
CA LYS A 320 3.95 -1.53 14.85
C LYS A 320 2.84 -1.45 13.82
N LEU A 321 3.15 -1.62 12.53
CA LEU A 321 2.14 -1.44 11.47
C LEU A 321 1.08 -2.54 11.51
N ARG A 322 1.48 -3.82 11.57
CA ARG A 322 0.52 -4.92 11.52
C ARG A 322 -0.18 -5.20 12.86
N LYS A 323 0.59 -5.37 13.96
CA LYS A 323 0.00 -5.77 15.25
C LYS A 323 -0.60 -4.61 16.03
N GLU A 324 0.11 -3.47 16.14
CA GLU A 324 -0.37 -2.35 16.95
C GLU A 324 -1.41 -1.51 16.17
N LEU A 325 -1.14 -1.14 14.90
CA LEU A 325 -2.06 -0.35 14.10
C LEU A 325 -3.10 -1.20 13.36
N GLY A 326 -2.93 -2.52 13.26
CA GLY A 326 -3.93 -3.44 12.72
C GLY A 326 -3.94 -3.58 11.19
N TYR A 327 -2.92 -3.06 10.47
CA TYR A 327 -2.91 -3.11 9.00
C TYR A 327 -2.86 -4.54 8.45
N LYS A 328 -3.76 -4.84 7.52
CA LYS A 328 -3.91 -6.17 6.91
C LYS A 328 -3.62 -6.21 5.41
N GLY A 329 -3.47 -5.04 4.79
CA GLY A 329 -3.21 -4.91 3.36
C GLY A 329 -1.76 -5.22 2.98
N VAL A 330 -1.41 -4.88 1.75
CA VAL A 330 -0.08 -5.13 1.17
C VAL A 330 0.94 -4.11 1.67
N VAL A 331 2.07 -4.60 2.19
CA VAL A 331 3.23 -3.78 2.58
C VAL A 331 4.26 -3.83 1.46
N ILE A 332 4.62 -2.68 0.92
CA ILE A 332 5.66 -2.54 -0.09
C ILE A 332 6.85 -1.77 0.47
N SER A 333 8.07 -2.14 0.12
CA SER A 333 9.25 -1.33 0.45
C SER A 333 9.26 -0.04 -0.39
N ASP A 334 9.96 0.99 0.07
CA ASP A 334 10.47 2.02 -0.83
C ASP A 334 11.51 1.41 -1.77
N ALA A 335 11.98 2.15 -2.79
CA ALA A 335 12.89 1.65 -3.81
C ALA A 335 14.19 1.10 -3.19
N MET A 336 14.42 -0.21 -3.31
CA MET A 336 15.55 -0.86 -2.64
C MET A 336 16.91 -0.53 -3.29
N GLU A 337 16.93 0.08 -4.47
CA GLU A 337 18.13 0.63 -5.12
C GLU A 337 18.65 1.92 -4.45
N MET A 338 17.89 2.51 -3.52
CA MET A 338 18.27 3.75 -2.86
C MET A 338 19.51 3.59 -1.98
N GLY A 339 20.35 4.63 -1.93
CA GLY A 339 21.64 4.60 -1.23
C GLY A 339 21.57 4.33 0.27
N ALA A 340 20.41 4.50 0.91
CA ALA A 340 20.19 4.09 2.29
C ALA A 340 20.28 2.57 2.47
N ILE A 341 20.00 1.79 1.43
CA ILE A 341 20.07 0.33 1.40
C ILE A 341 21.39 -0.13 0.75
N THR A 342 21.65 0.26 -0.49
CA THR A 342 22.73 -0.32 -1.34
C THR A 342 24.13 -0.05 -0.80
N LYS A 343 24.32 0.99 0.03
CA LYS A 343 25.59 1.24 0.70
C LYS A 343 25.91 0.30 1.88
N LYS A 344 24.92 -0.45 2.36
CA LYS A 344 25.06 -1.30 3.55
C LYS A 344 24.79 -2.78 3.27
N TYR A 345 23.95 -3.09 2.32
CA TYR A 345 23.45 -4.43 2.06
C TYR A 345 23.59 -4.79 0.58
N SER A 346 23.90 -6.03 0.29
CA SER A 346 23.77 -6.57 -1.07
C SER A 346 22.29 -6.70 -1.47
N SER A 347 22.03 -6.86 -2.77
CA SER A 347 20.66 -7.09 -3.28
C SER A 347 20.01 -8.31 -2.65
N GLU A 348 20.75 -9.42 -2.56
CA GLU A 348 20.32 -10.66 -1.90
C GLU A 348 20.00 -10.42 -0.41
N GLU A 349 20.95 -9.82 0.34
CA GLU A 349 20.79 -9.61 1.78
C GLU A 349 19.61 -8.68 2.09
N SER A 350 19.47 -7.57 1.36
CA SER A 350 18.38 -6.60 1.56
C SER A 350 17.01 -7.20 1.27
N ALA A 351 16.90 -8.00 0.21
CA ALA A 351 15.65 -8.67 -0.15
C ALA A 351 15.22 -9.70 0.91
N VAL A 352 16.15 -10.54 1.37
CA VAL A 352 15.88 -11.52 2.43
C VAL A 352 15.48 -10.81 3.73
N LYS A 353 16.18 -9.75 4.13
CA LYS A 353 15.84 -8.96 5.32
C LYS A 353 14.46 -8.30 5.21
N ALA A 354 14.11 -7.75 4.05
CA ALA A 354 12.80 -7.13 3.82
C ALA A 354 11.65 -8.16 3.98
N VAL A 355 11.79 -9.35 3.40
CA VAL A 355 10.81 -10.43 3.57
C VAL A 355 10.70 -10.87 5.02
N LEU A 356 11.82 -11.06 5.72
CA LEU A 356 11.83 -11.41 7.15
C LEU A 356 11.25 -10.30 8.03
N ALA A 357 11.39 -9.05 7.63
CA ALA A 357 10.81 -7.90 8.33
C ALA A 357 9.28 -7.82 8.20
N GLY A 358 8.68 -8.42 7.16
CA GLY A 358 7.23 -8.38 6.94
C GLY A 358 6.79 -7.68 5.66
N VAL A 359 7.73 -7.26 4.80
CA VAL A 359 7.45 -6.69 3.47
C VAL A 359 6.83 -7.76 2.57
N ASP A 360 5.75 -7.43 1.87
CA ASP A 360 5.09 -8.31 0.90
C ASP A 360 5.63 -8.08 -0.51
N ILE A 361 5.94 -6.84 -0.86
CA ILE A 361 6.46 -6.48 -2.19
C ILE A 361 7.78 -5.72 -2.04
N ILE A 362 8.80 -6.22 -2.70
CA ILE A 362 10.10 -5.56 -2.86
C ILE A 362 10.02 -4.70 -4.10
N LEU A 363 10.18 -3.38 -3.92
CA LEU A 363 10.15 -2.42 -5.00
C LEU A 363 11.56 -2.16 -5.50
N MET A 364 11.79 -2.35 -6.80
CA MET A 364 13.00 -1.95 -7.53
C MET A 364 14.29 -2.28 -6.77
N PRO A 365 14.64 -3.57 -6.57
CA PRO A 365 15.92 -3.94 -6.01
C PRO A 365 17.05 -3.50 -6.95
N GLU A 366 18.25 -3.23 -6.42
CA GLU A 366 19.41 -2.85 -7.25
C GLU A 366 19.78 -3.91 -8.28
N SER A 367 19.67 -5.19 -7.92
CA SER A 367 19.76 -6.34 -8.82
C SER A 367 18.57 -7.25 -8.60
N PHE A 368 17.64 -7.27 -9.56
CA PHE A 368 16.45 -8.12 -9.48
C PHE A 368 16.79 -9.59 -9.36
N VAL A 369 17.68 -10.10 -10.24
CA VAL A 369 18.02 -11.53 -10.29
C VAL A 369 18.70 -12.00 -9.01
N GLU A 370 19.62 -11.20 -8.45
CA GLU A 370 20.27 -11.53 -7.18
C GLU A 370 19.27 -11.55 -6.02
N SER A 371 18.38 -10.54 -5.96
CA SER A 371 17.33 -10.47 -4.95
C SER A 371 16.38 -11.66 -5.00
N TYR A 372 15.95 -12.02 -6.22
CA TYR A 372 15.09 -13.19 -6.45
C TYR A 372 15.75 -14.49 -6.00
N ASN A 373 17.00 -14.71 -6.43
CA ASN A 373 17.76 -15.92 -6.07
C ASN A 373 18.04 -15.97 -4.57
N GLY A 374 18.34 -14.82 -3.94
CA GLY A 374 18.57 -14.74 -2.50
C GLY A 374 17.35 -15.18 -1.69
N ILE A 375 16.14 -14.76 -2.08
CA ILE A 375 14.91 -15.23 -1.43
C ILE A 375 14.69 -16.73 -1.70
N TYR A 376 14.88 -17.18 -2.94
CA TYR A 376 14.73 -18.59 -3.30
C TYR A 376 15.65 -19.49 -2.46
N ASP A 377 16.91 -19.15 -2.36
CA ASP A 377 17.90 -19.89 -1.58
C ASP A 377 17.60 -19.81 -0.07
N ALA A 378 17.13 -18.66 0.42
CA ALA A 378 16.73 -18.50 1.83
C ALA A 378 15.54 -19.41 2.18
N VAL A 379 14.56 -19.59 1.28
CA VAL A 379 13.46 -20.53 1.48
C VAL A 379 13.96 -21.99 1.43
N LYS A 380 14.77 -22.34 0.42
CA LYS A 380 15.32 -23.71 0.29
C LYS A 380 16.18 -24.12 1.47
N ASN A 381 16.90 -23.18 2.07
CA ASN A 381 17.74 -23.41 3.25
C ASN A 381 17.00 -23.27 4.59
N GLY A 382 15.69 -23.00 4.56
CA GLY A 382 14.86 -22.87 5.76
C GLY A 382 15.08 -21.58 6.56
N VAL A 383 15.75 -20.56 6.00
CA VAL A 383 15.90 -19.22 6.61
C VAL A 383 14.59 -18.47 6.54
N ILE A 384 13.88 -18.56 5.42
CA ILE A 384 12.51 -18.06 5.26
C ILE A 384 11.57 -19.28 5.22
N ASN A 385 10.52 -19.27 6.05
CA ASN A 385 9.49 -20.30 5.96
C ASN A 385 8.60 -20.02 4.72
N GLU A 386 8.29 -21.06 3.93
CA GLU A 386 7.44 -20.91 2.76
C GLU A 386 6.06 -20.33 3.09
N THR A 387 5.51 -20.63 4.30
CA THR A 387 4.26 -20.00 4.75
C THR A 387 4.36 -18.48 4.84
N ARG A 388 5.55 -17.91 5.12
CA ARG A 388 5.76 -16.45 5.09
C ARG A 388 5.62 -15.89 3.66
N ILE A 389 6.09 -16.64 2.66
CA ILE A 389 5.90 -16.31 1.24
C ILE A 389 4.42 -16.42 0.89
N ASP A 390 3.76 -17.53 1.27
CA ASP A 390 2.33 -17.76 1.02
C ASP A 390 1.45 -16.64 1.60
N ASP A 391 1.74 -16.17 2.80
CA ASP A 391 1.02 -15.06 3.42
C ASP A 391 1.11 -13.76 2.61
N SER A 392 2.29 -13.46 2.07
CA SER A 392 2.48 -12.29 1.20
C SER A 392 1.76 -12.45 -0.14
N VAL A 393 1.96 -13.60 -0.79
CA VAL A 393 1.32 -13.88 -2.09
C VAL A 393 -0.19 -13.85 -1.96
N LEU A 394 -0.75 -14.38 -0.87
CA LEU A 394 -2.19 -14.34 -0.63
C LEU A 394 -2.72 -12.91 -0.52
N ARG A 395 -2.01 -11.99 0.17
CA ARG A 395 -2.39 -10.57 0.22
C ARG A 395 -2.33 -9.93 -1.17
N ILE A 396 -1.27 -10.20 -1.93
CA ILE A 396 -1.08 -9.71 -3.30
C ILE A 396 -2.20 -10.19 -4.21
N LEU A 397 -2.50 -11.49 -4.20
CA LEU A 397 -3.55 -12.08 -5.04
C LEU A 397 -4.94 -11.59 -4.65
N ASN A 398 -5.25 -11.45 -3.36
CA ASN A 398 -6.51 -10.88 -2.91
C ASN A 398 -6.68 -9.42 -3.37
N LEU A 399 -5.60 -8.62 -3.32
CA LEU A 399 -5.65 -7.25 -3.82
C LEU A 399 -5.86 -7.21 -5.34
N LYS A 400 -5.15 -8.04 -6.10
CA LYS A 400 -5.37 -8.18 -7.54
C LYS A 400 -6.81 -8.58 -7.85
N GLU A 401 -7.36 -9.58 -7.15
CA GLU A 401 -8.74 -10.04 -7.32
C GLU A 401 -9.76 -8.92 -7.04
N SER A 402 -9.54 -8.10 -6.00
CA SER A 402 -10.45 -7.00 -5.64
C SER A 402 -10.55 -5.91 -6.71
N TYR A 403 -9.53 -5.75 -7.53
CA TYR A 403 -9.50 -4.84 -8.68
C TYR A 403 -9.75 -5.52 -10.03
N HIS A 404 -10.18 -6.80 -10.03
CA HIS A 404 -10.47 -7.59 -11.23
C HIS A 404 -9.26 -7.76 -12.17
N LEU A 405 -8.06 -7.83 -11.61
CA LEU A 405 -6.85 -8.17 -12.32
C LEU A 405 -6.72 -9.68 -12.48
#